data_f8e27f75fbaa655a87b3045d7cf3a736
#
_entry.id   f8e27f75fbaa655a87b3045d7cf3a736
#
_cell.length_a   1.000
_cell.length_b   1.000
_cell.length_c   1.000
_cell.angle_alpha   90.00
_cell.angle_beta   90.00
_cell.angle_gamma   90.00
#
_symmetry.space_group_name_H-M   'P 1'
#
loop_
_entity.id
_entity.type
_entity.pdbx_description
1 polymer ?
#
loop_
_entity_poly.entity_id
_entity_poly.type
_entity_poly.pdbx_seq_one_letter_code
_entity_poly.pdbx_strand_id
1 'polypeptide(L)'
;MWREYFGFAGTAVAVINGIIAMVVALMPVRRSVLKLRLGVVAIALAVLAIGAASYAKYRTFIQVERQQAERSDARTQLSAFLTEGRELLGQIRDAKRALPTTAADEWALRTETYLRDKLGEQYIERFRKDADELYGYDAAVAAPRMAYWRAVRNRVVNLEMIGAQFLGQP
;
A
#
# COMPACT_ATOMS: atom_id res chain seq x y z
N MET A 1 -13.33 16.02 3.42
CA MET A 1 -12.19 16.20 2.50
C MET A 1 -12.12 17.62 1.91
N TRP A 2 -13.15 18.18 1.23
CA TRP A 2 -13.13 19.55 0.68
C TRP A 2 -13.03 20.67 1.72
N ARG A 3 -13.58 20.51 2.92
CA ARG A 3 -13.58 21.53 4.01
C ARG A 3 -12.17 21.85 4.54
N GLU A 4 -11.29 20.85 4.64
CA GLU A 4 -9.90 21.06 5.09
C GLU A 4 -9.04 21.75 4.03
N TYR A 5 -9.35 21.49 2.75
CA TYR A 5 -8.65 22.13 1.63
C TYR A 5 -8.92 23.63 1.58
N PHE A 6 -10.16 24.06 1.81
CA PHE A 6 -10.52 25.48 1.87
C PHE A 6 -9.98 26.18 3.12
N GLY A 7 -9.86 25.49 4.24
CA GLY A 7 -9.31 26.06 5.47
C GLY A 7 -7.84 26.43 5.34
N PHE A 8 -7.02 25.58 4.70
CA PHE A 8 -5.58 25.84 4.54
C PHE A 8 -5.26 26.85 3.43
N ALA A 9 -6.00 26.83 2.34
CA ALA A 9 -5.87 27.84 1.28
C ALA A 9 -6.24 29.24 1.83
N GLY A 10 -7.30 29.31 2.65
CA GLY A 10 -7.71 30.55 3.32
C GLY A 10 -6.66 31.11 4.27
N THR A 11 -6.03 30.28 5.10
CA THR A 11 -4.95 30.72 6.01
C THR A 11 -3.69 31.15 5.27
N ALA A 12 -3.29 30.44 4.21
CA ALA A 12 -2.14 30.84 3.41
C ALA A 12 -2.36 32.20 2.71
N VAL A 13 -3.54 32.42 2.14
CA VAL A 13 -3.92 33.70 1.53
C VAL A 13 -3.97 34.82 2.57
N ALA A 14 -4.49 34.59 3.77
CA ALA A 14 -4.55 35.57 4.85
C ALA A 14 -3.15 35.99 5.34
N VAL A 15 -2.24 35.03 5.51
CA VAL A 15 -0.85 35.30 5.90
C VAL A 15 -0.11 36.10 4.83
N ILE A 16 -0.28 35.77 3.55
CA ILE A 16 0.34 36.48 2.44
C ILE A 16 -0.21 37.91 2.32
N ASN A 17 -1.53 38.10 2.44
CA ASN A 17 -2.12 39.43 2.46
C ASN A 17 -1.65 40.25 3.66
N GLY A 18 -1.46 39.65 4.83
CA GLY A 18 -0.90 40.29 6.02
C GLY A 18 0.53 40.79 5.79
N ILE A 19 1.40 39.98 5.18
CA ILE A 19 2.79 40.34 4.85
C ILE A 19 2.83 41.43 3.80
N ILE A 20 2.01 41.39 2.76
CA ILE A 20 1.91 42.39 1.72
C ILE A 20 1.45 43.73 2.33
N ALA A 21 0.43 43.74 3.17
CA ALA A 21 -0.06 44.93 3.86
C ALA A 21 0.99 45.54 4.76
N MET A 22 1.76 44.74 5.50
CA MET A 22 2.84 45.17 6.36
C MET A 22 4.01 45.81 5.59
N VAL A 23 4.41 45.20 4.47
CA VAL A 23 5.45 45.70 3.58
C VAL A 23 5.03 47.03 2.94
N VAL A 24 3.79 47.16 2.50
CA VAL A 24 3.26 48.41 1.91
C VAL A 24 3.15 49.52 2.96
N ALA A 25 2.75 49.19 4.20
CA ALA A 25 2.64 50.18 5.28
C ALA A 25 3.99 50.74 5.78
N LEU A 26 5.06 49.94 5.72
CA LEU A 26 6.39 50.33 6.16
C LEU A 26 7.18 51.17 5.15
N MET A 27 6.68 51.34 3.92
CA MET A 27 7.41 52.10 2.90
C MET A 27 7.06 53.61 2.90
N PRO A 28 8.05 54.52 3.03
CA PRO A 28 7.81 55.99 2.99
C PRO A 28 7.34 56.46 1.60
N VAL A 29 6.39 57.39 1.58
CA VAL A 29 5.50 57.78 0.45
C VAL A 29 6.20 58.30 -0.83
N ARG A 30 7.49 58.55 -0.84
CA ARG A 30 8.15 59.40 -1.85
C ARG A 30 8.59 58.75 -3.19
N ARG A 31 8.38 57.43 -3.42
CA ARG A 31 8.77 56.79 -4.71
C ARG A 31 7.68 55.83 -5.24
N SER A 32 6.65 56.35 -5.87
CA SER A 32 5.48 55.62 -6.33
C SER A 32 5.78 54.45 -7.31
N VAL A 33 6.72 54.67 -8.25
CA VAL A 33 7.05 53.67 -9.28
C VAL A 33 7.81 52.47 -8.70
N LEU A 34 8.70 52.67 -7.73
CA LEU A 34 9.45 51.59 -7.10
C LEU A 34 8.53 50.72 -6.25
N LYS A 35 7.55 51.32 -5.57
CA LYS A 35 6.54 50.61 -4.79
C LYS A 35 5.65 49.70 -5.65
N LEU A 36 5.22 50.19 -6.83
CA LEU A 36 4.40 49.41 -7.75
C LEU A 36 5.17 48.21 -8.26
N ARG A 37 6.44 48.35 -8.62
CA ARG A 37 7.31 47.25 -9.06
C ARG A 37 7.55 46.19 -7.97
N LEU A 38 7.84 46.63 -6.74
CA LEU A 38 8.01 45.74 -5.60
C LEU A 38 6.71 45.02 -5.24
N GLY A 39 5.56 45.67 -5.32
CA GLY A 39 4.26 45.06 -5.11
C GLY A 39 3.96 43.96 -6.14
N VAL A 40 4.24 44.20 -7.42
CA VAL A 40 4.05 43.19 -8.49
C VAL A 40 4.96 41.97 -8.28
N VAL A 41 6.23 42.21 -7.92
CA VAL A 41 7.17 41.10 -7.63
C VAL A 41 6.71 40.29 -6.42
N ALA A 42 6.24 40.95 -5.35
CA ALA A 42 5.74 40.26 -4.16
C ALA A 42 4.52 39.40 -4.46
N ILE A 43 3.58 39.90 -5.27
CA ILE A 43 2.40 39.13 -5.73
C ILE A 43 2.83 37.95 -6.60
N ALA A 44 3.77 38.13 -7.52
CA ALA A 44 4.28 37.04 -8.36
C ALA A 44 4.94 35.95 -7.54
N LEU A 45 5.76 36.29 -6.54
CA LEU A 45 6.38 35.33 -5.64
C LEU A 45 5.35 34.61 -4.76
N ALA A 46 4.32 35.32 -4.29
CA ALA A 46 3.22 34.72 -3.53
C ALA A 46 2.44 33.66 -4.38
N VAL A 47 2.13 33.98 -5.62
CA VAL A 47 1.45 33.06 -6.56
C VAL A 47 2.31 31.83 -6.84
N LEU A 48 3.63 32.02 -7.05
CA LEU A 48 4.57 30.93 -7.23
C LEU A 48 4.66 30.03 -5.98
N ALA A 49 4.72 30.62 -4.79
CA ALA A 49 4.76 29.87 -3.54
C ALA A 49 3.49 29.04 -3.31
N ILE A 50 2.31 29.62 -3.59
CA ILE A 50 1.03 28.91 -3.51
C ILE A 50 0.97 27.78 -4.55
N GLY A 51 1.41 28.03 -5.76
CA GLY A 51 1.47 27.03 -6.83
C GLY A 51 2.39 25.86 -6.46
N ALA A 52 3.59 26.16 -5.94
CA ALA A 52 4.53 25.13 -5.50
C ALA A 52 4.00 24.30 -4.32
N ALA A 53 3.39 24.93 -3.32
CA ALA A 53 2.80 24.26 -2.18
C ALA A 53 1.60 23.37 -2.58
N SER A 54 0.77 23.86 -3.49
CA SER A 54 -0.36 23.09 -4.05
C SER A 54 0.11 21.89 -4.86
N TYR A 55 1.15 22.06 -5.67
CA TYR A 55 1.75 21.00 -6.46
C TYR A 55 2.40 19.91 -5.58
N ALA A 56 3.10 20.30 -4.53
CA ALA A 56 3.69 19.36 -3.56
C ALA A 56 2.61 18.52 -2.87
N LYS A 57 1.52 19.13 -2.42
CA LYS A 57 0.38 18.42 -1.85
C LYS A 57 -0.31 17.48 -2.85
N TYR A 58 -0.48 17.93 -4.08
CA TYR A 58 -1.06 17.09 -5.14
C TYR A 58 -0.22 15.84 -5.42
N ARG A 59 1.11 15.98 -5.45
CA ARG A 59 2.01 14.82 -5.61
C ARG A 59 1.91 13.83 -4.44
N THR A 60 1.88 14.32 -3.20
CA THR A 60 1.73 13.44 -2.03
C THR A 60 0.39 12.73 -2.02
N PHE A 61 -0.68 13.41 -2.41
CA PHE A 61 -2.02 12.82 -2.51
C PHE A 61 -2.05 11.67 -3.53
N ILE A 62 -1.53 11.88 -4.75
CA ILE A 62 -1.44 10.83 -5.77
C ILE A 62 -0.58 9.66 -5.31
N GLN A 63 0.53 9.92 -4.61
CA GLN A 63 1.38 8.85 -4.08
C GLN A 63 0.65 8.00 -3.04
N VAL A 64 -0.10 8.63 -2.13
CA VAL A 64 -0.91 7.92 -1.13
C VAL A 64 -2.01 7.10 -1.79
N GLU A 65 -2.72 7.65 -2.77
CA GLU A 65 -3.75 6.89 -3.50
C GLU A 65 -3.16 5.68 -4.25
N ARG A 66 -2.01 5.84 -4.91
CA ARG A 66 -1.33 4.73 -5.58
C ARG A 66 -0.92 3.64 -4.59
N GLN A 67 -0.30 4.03 -3.46
CA GLN A 67 0.07 3.06 -2.42
C GLN A 67 -1.14 2.34 -1.83
N GLN A 68 -2.26 3.03 -1.64
CA GLN A 68 -3.50 2.40 -1.17
C GLN A 68 -4.08 1.44 -2.21
N ALA A 69 -4.07 1.81 -3.49
CA ALA A 69 -4.51 0.95 -4.57
C ALA A 69 -3.63 -0.31 -4.69
N GLU A 70 -2.30 -0.15 -4.64
CA GLU A 70 -1.35 -1.27 -4.67
C GLU A 70 -1.53 -2.22 -3.47
N ARG A 71 -1.74 -1.67 -2.26
CA ARG A 71 -2.04 -2.47 -1.07
C ARG A 71 -3.37 -3.20 -1.17
N SER A 72 -4.40 -2.55 -1.70
CA SER A 72 -5.72 -3.15 -1.91
C SER A 72 -5.66 -4.29 -2.93
N ASP A 73 -4.93 -4.11 -4.02
CA ASP A 73 -4.70 -5.13 -5.03
C ASP A 73 -3.92 -6.32 -4.45
N ALA A 74 -2.85 -6.04 -3.70
CA ALA A 74 -2.09 -7.08 -3.04
C ALA A 74 -2.94 -7.91 -2.04
N ARG A 75 -3.81 -7.26 -1.27
CA ARG A 75 -4.75 -7.95 -0.37
C ARG A 75 -5.71 -8.86 -1.13
N THR A 76 -6.25 -8.38 -2.23
CA THR A 76 -7.19 -9.14 -3.07
C THR A 76 -6.51 -10.37 -3.65
N GLN A 77 -5.32 -10.22 -4.19
CA GLN A 77 -4.56 -11.33 -4.77
C GLN A 77 -4.12 -12.36 -3.72
N LEU A 78 -3.61 -11.92 -2.56
CA LEU A 78 -3.26 -12.81 -1.46
C LEU A 78 -4.48 -13.58 -0.94
N SER A 79 -5.64 -12.93 -0.85
CA SER A 79 -6.91 -13.57 -0.47
C SER A 79 -7.34 -14.65 -1.50
N ALA A 80 -7.18 -14.38 -2.79
CA ALA A 80 -7.46 -15.36 -3.85
C ALA A 80 -6.54 -16.59 -3.74
N PHE A 81 -5.23 -16.39 -3.57
CA PHE A 81 -4.29 -17.49 -3.36
C PHE A 81 -4.58 -18.29 -2.08
N LEU A 82 -4.99 -17.62 -1.00
CA LEU A 82 -5.39 -18.30 0.24
C LEU A 82 -6.63 -19.17 0.03
N THR A 83 -7.62 -18.68 -0.69
CA THR A 83 -8.84 -19.44 -1.00
C THR A 83 -8.50 -20.68 -1.81
N GLU A 84 -7.73 -20.53 -2.87
CA GLU A 84 -7.28 -21.63 -3.71
C GLU A 84 -6.46 -22.67 -2.91
N GLY A 85 -5.52 -22.22 -2.08
CA GLY A 85 -4.73 -23.12 -1.22
C GLY A 85 -5.60 -23.92 -0.24
N ARG A 86 -6.63 -23.29 0.34
CA ARG A 86 -7.58 -23.98 1.22
C ARG A 86 -8.45 -25.00 0.47
N GLU A 87 -8.84 -24.69 -0.76
CA GLU A 87 -9.56 -25.63 -1.61
C GLU A 87 -8.71 -26.86 -1.96
N LEU A 88 -7.42 -26.65 -2.27
CA LEU A 88 -6.45 -27.73 -2.49
C LEU A 88 -6.31 -28.62 -1.24
N LEU A 89 -6.25 -28.05 -0.04
CA LEU A 89 -6.24 -28.81 1.21
C LEU A 89 -7.50 -29.67 1.36
N GLY A 90 -8.66 -29.14 1.00
CA GLY A 90 -9.92 -29.89 0.97
C GLY A 90 -9.88 -31.07 -0.01
N GLN A 91 -9.32 -30.87 -1.20
CA GLN A 91 -9.17 -31.92 -2.21
C GLN A 91 -8.18 -33.01 -1.76
N ILE A 92 -7.07 -32.64 -1.11
CA ILE A 92 -6.08 -33.59 -0.57
C ILE A 92 -6.69 -34.43 0.53
N ARG A 93 -7.57 -33.84 1.36
CA ARG A 93 -8.28 -34.55 2.44
C ARG A 93 -9.27 -35.60 1.90
N ASP A 94 -9.88 -35.35 0.74
CA ASP A 94 -10.82 -36.29 0.14
C ASP A 94 -10.09 -37.50 -0.47
N ALA A 95 -10.09 -38.62 0.25
CA ALA A 95 -9.43 -39.85 -0.17
C ALA A 95 -9.99 -40.47 -1.47
N LYS A 96 -11.22 -40.08 -1.87
CA LYS A 96 -11.86 -40.58 -3.08
C LYS A 96 -11.37 -39.87 -4.36
N ARG A 97 -10.76 -38.73 -4.23
CA ARG A 97 -10.21 -37.94 -5.36
C ARG A 97 -8.75 -38.29 -5.61
N ALA A 98 -8.31 -38.13 -6.85
CA ALA A 98 -6.87 -38.14 -7.15
C ALA A 98 -6.16 -37.04 -6.39
N LEU A 99 -4.89 -37.27 -6.01
CA LEU A 99 -4.07 -36.25 -5.35
C LEU A 99 -3.80 -35.10 -6.34
N PRO A 100 -4.12 -33.83 -6.03
CA PRO A 100 -4.01 -32.70 -6.96
C PRO A 100 -2.56 -32.16 -7.02
N THR A 101 -1.58 -33.01 -7.32
CA THR A 101 -0.16 -32.65 -7.29
C THR A 101 0.16 -31.49 -8.24
N THR A 102 -0.22 -31.62 -9.50
CA THR A 102 0.03 -30.59 -10.52
C THR A 102 -0.61 -29.25 -10.16
N ALA A 103 -1.88 -29.27 -9.72
CA ALA A 103 -2.59 -28.04 -9.35
C ALA A 103 -1.95 -27.35 -8.14
N ALA A 104 -1.47 -28.12 -7.15
CA ALA A 104 -0.82 -27.55 -5.99
C ALA A 104 0.58 -27.00 -6.30
N ASP A 105 1.33 -27.65 -7.19
CA ASP A 105 2.64 -27.16 -7.63
C ASP A 105 2.49 -25.88 -8.48
N GLU A 106 1.51 -25.82 -9.36
CA GLU A 106 1.18 -24.61 -10.13
C GLU A 106 0.71 -23.47 -9.23
N TRP A 107 -0.13 -23.75 -8.24
CA TRP A 107 -0.54 -22.78 -7.23
C TRP A 107 0.65 -22.23 -6.47
N ALA A 108 1.55 -23.10 -6.00
CA ALA A 108 2.74 -22.69 -5.26
C ALA A 108 3.64 -21.80 -6.13
N LEU A 109 3.88 -22.19 -7.38
CA LEU A 109 4.72 -21.42 -8.32
C LEU A 109 4.13 -20.03 -8.61
N ARG A 110 2.82 -19.95 -8.88
CA ARG A 110 2.14 -18.66 -9.11
C ARG A 110 2.21 -17.76 -7.88
N THR A 111 2.00 -18.33 -6.70
CA THR A 111 2.09 -17.60 -5.43
C THR A 111 3.52 -17.09 -5.21
N GLU A 112 4.55 -17.90 -5.41
CA GLU A 112 5.95 -17.51 -5.28
C GLU A 112 6.33 -16.41 -6.26
N THR A 113 5.90 -16.52 -7.52
CA THR A 113 6.12 -15.50 -8.53
C THR A 113 5.49 -14.18 -8.12
N TYR A 114 4.26 -14.20 -7.66
CA TYR A 114 3.57 -13.01 -7.17
C TYR A 114 4.28 -12.39 -5.96
N LEU A 115 4.67 -13.20 -4.97
CA LEU A 115 5.38 -12.73 -3.78
C LEU A 115 6.71 -12.07 -4.17
N ARG A 116 7.47 -12.68 -5.09
CA ARG A 116 8.73 -12.13 -5.59
C ARG A 116 8.52 -10.76 -6.24
N ASP A 117 7.62 -10.70 -7.19
CA ASP A 117 7.43 -9.54 -8.06
C ASP A 117 6.80 -8.33 -7.33
N LYS A 118 5.94 -8.60 -6.34
CA LYS A 118 5.16 -7.55 -5.65
C LYS A 118 5.65 -7.24 -4.25
N LEU A 119 6.19 -8.22 -3.53
CA LEU A 119 6.53 -8.07 -2.12
C LEU A 119 8.04 -8.22 -1.84
N GLY A 120 8.77 -8.93 -2.69
CA GLY A 120 10.22 -9.15 -2.59
C GLY A 120 10.62 -10.57 -2.18
N GLU A 121 11.89 -10.90 -2.42
CA GLU A 121 12.46 -12.24 -2.26
C GLU A 121 12.31 -12.82 -0.82
N GLN A 122 12.38 -11.97 0.19
CA GLN A 122 12.23 -12.38 1.60
C GLN A 122 10.89 -13.07 1.90
N TYR A 123 9.85 -12.77 1.13
CA TYR A 123 8.54 -13.39 1.30
C TYR A 123 8.47 -14.80 0.72
N ILE A 124 9.32 -15.13 -0.26
CA ILE A 124 9.42 -16.49 -0.79
C ILE A 124 10.02 -17.43 0.25
N GLU A 125 11.11 -17.02 0.89
CA GLU A 125 11.73 -17.81 1.96
C GLU A 125 10.74 -18.08 3.10
N ARG A 126 9.96 -17.07 3.47
CA ARG A 126 8.92 -17.22 4.49
C ARG A 126 7.78 -18.13 4.03
N PHE A 127 7.36 -18.05 2.77
CA PHE A 127 6.31 -18.90 2.20
C PHE A 127 6.74 -20.37 2.14
N ARG A 128 8.00 -20.63 1.85
CA ARG A 128 8.57 -21.99 1.76
C ARG A 128 8.94 -22.59 3.11
N LYS A 129 9.07 -21.76 4.15
CA LYS A 129 9.51 -22.21 5.46
C LYS A 129 8.56 -23.29 5.98
N ASP A 130 9.15 -24.39 6.45
CA ASP A 130 8.37 -25.39 7.16
C ASP A 130 7.81 -24.76 8.43
N ALA A 131 6.49 -24.79 8.58
CA ALA A 131 5.85 -24.42 9.83
C ALA A 131 6.19 -25.52 10.83
N ASP A 132 6.73 -25.12 11.99
CA ASP A 132 7.11 -26.04 13.06
C ASP A 132 6.01 -27.10 13.32
N GLU A 133 6.41 -28.27 13.83
CA GLU A 133 5.58 -29.45 14.10
C GLU A 133 4.31 -29.18 14.93
N LEU A 134 4.18 -28.00 15.50
CA LEU A 134 3.04 -27.52 16.27
C LEU A 134 1.70 -27.50 15.53
N TYR A 135 1.70 -27.55 14.20
CA TYR A 135 0.44 -27.43 13.42
C TYR A 135 -0.12 -28.78 12.95
N GLY A 136 0.00 -29.78 13.75
CA GLY A 136 -1.02 -30.80 13.81
C GLY A 136 -1.03 -31.82 12.67
N TYR A 137 -1.03 -33.00 13.11
CA TYR A 137 -1.53 -34.19 12.42
C TYR A 137 -3.04 -34.04 12.20
N ASP A 138 -3.49 -34.12 10.95
CA ASP A 138 -4.91 -34.23 10.65
C ASP A 138 -5.28 -35.70 10.46
N ALA A 139 -5.93 -36.27 11.46
CA ALA A 139 -6.35 -37.67 11.45
C ALA A 139 -7.30 -38.01 10.29
N ALA A 140 -7.93 -37.03 9.65
CA ALA A 140 -8.79 -37.22 8.50
C ALA A 140 -8.01 -37.42 7.19
N VAL A 141 -6.70 -37.15 7.17
CA VAL A 141 -5.85 -37.30 5.98
C VAL A 141 -5.22 -38.71 5.97
N ALA A 142 -5.43 -39.46 4.91
CA ALA A 142 -4.81 -40.77 4.74
C ALA A 142 -3.28 -40.69 4.74
N ALA A 143 -2.60 -41.65 5.41
CA ALA A 143 -1.15 -41.65 5.60
C ALA A 143 -0.34 -41.36 4.32
N PRO A 144 -0.62 -41.92 3.12
CA PRO A 144 0.17 -41.63 1.93
C PRO A 144 0.00 -40.19 1.39
N ARG A 145 -1.02 -39.46 1.85
CA ARG A 145 -1.28 -38.06 1.46
C ARG A 145 -0.74 -37.05 2.49
N MET A 146 -0.37 -37.51 3.67
CA MET A 146 -0.04 -36.66 4.81
C MET A 146 1.16 -35.74 4.53
N ALA A 147 2.22 -36.25 3.92
CA ALA A 147 3.41 -35.45 3.60
C ALA A 147 3.06 -34.30 2.64
N TYR A 148 2.24 -34.59 1.63
CA TYR A 148 1.82 -33.61 0.65
C TYR A 148 0.85 -32.57 1.26
N TRP A 149 -0.08 -33.02 2.07
CA TRP A 149 -1.00 -32.17 2.81
C TRP A 149 -0.23 -31.18 3.72
N ARG A 150 0.79 -31.67 4.44
CA ARG A 150 1.65 -30.81 5.29
C ARG A 150 2.35 -29.74 4.46
N ALA A 151 2.94 -30.09 3.34
CA ALA A 151 3.63 -29.13 2.47
C ALA A 151 2.70 -28.02 1.99
N VAL A 152 1.50 -28.34 1.53
CA VAL A 152 0.52 -27.34 1.09
C VAL A 152 0.01 -26.52 2.28
N ARG A 153 -0.27 -27.17 3.41
CA ARG A 153 -0.76 -26.51 4.63
C ARG A 153 0.25 -25.49 5.18
N ASN A 154 1.53 -25.85 5.25
CA ASN A 154 2.58 -24.94 5.70
C ASN A 154 2.62 -23.68 4.83
N ARG A 155 2.53 -23.83 3.52
CA ARG A 155 2.46 -22.70 2.60
C ARG A 155 1.21 -21.83 2.81
N VAL A 156 0.04 -22.44 3.05
CA VAL A 156 -1.20 -21.72 3.34
C VAL A 156 -1.07 -20.92 4.64
N VAL A 157 -0.57 -21.52 5.72
CA VAL A 157 -0.37 -20.84 7.00
C VAL A 157 0.63 -19.70 6.88
N ASN A 158 1.74 -19.92 6.18
CA ASN A 158 2.73 -18.87 5.95
C ASN A 158 2.14 -17.71 5.12
N LEU A 159 1.32 -18.03 4.12
CA LEU A 159 0.63 -17.03 3.31
C LEU A 159 -0.41 -16.23 4.13
N GLU A 160 -1.11 -16.88 5.07
CA GLU A 160 -2.00 -16.22 6.05
C GLU A 160 -1.23 -15.23 6.91
N MET A 161 -0.07 -15.62 7.43
CA MET A 161 0.79 -14.73 8.23
C MET A 161 1.32 -13.55 7.40
N ILE A 162 1.71 -13.79 6.15
CA ILE A 162 2.10 -12.72 5.22
C ILE A 162 0.91 -11.78 4.99
N GLY A 163 -0.26 -12.31 4.67
CA GLY A 163 -1.48 -11.54 4.46
C GLY A 163 -1.86 -10.69 5.67
N ALA A 164 -1.77 -11.26 6.88
CA ALA A 164 -2.09 -10.55 8.11
C ALA A 164 -1.21 -9.32 8.35
N GLN A 165 0.06 -9.33 7.94
CA GLN A 165 0.94 -8.16 8.01
C GLN A 165 0.48 -7.02 7.12
N PHE A 166 -0.09 -7.32 5.94
CA PHE A 166 -0.66 -6.29 5.05
C PHE A 166 -2.06 -5.83 5.48
N LEU A 167 -2.79 -6.65 6.26
CA LEU A 167 -4.10 -6.31 6.81
C LEU A 167 -3.97 -5.50 8.11
N GLY A 168 -2.93 -5.72 8.90
CA GLY A 168 -2.75 -5.13 10.23
C GLY A 168 -2.04 -3.77 10.24
N GLN A 169 -1.59 -3.24 9.11
CA GLN A 169 -1.04 -1.87 9.02
C GLN A 169 -2.15 -0.92 8.55
N PRO A 170 -2.56 0.04 9.41
CA PRO A 170 -3.55 1.06 9.09
C PRO A 170 -3.07 2.00 7.97
#